data_cfe2068d9235088ed66106f05f380441
#
_entry.id   cfe2068d9235088ed66106f05f380441
#
_cell.length_a   1.000
_cell.length_b   1.000
_cell.length_c   1.000
_cell.angle_alpha   90.00
_cell.angle_beta   90.00
_cell.angle_gamma   90.00
#
_symmetry.space_group_name_H-M   'P 1'
#
loop_
_entity.id
_entity.type
_entity.pdbx_description
1 polymer ?
#
loop_
_entity_poly.entity_id
_entity_poly.type
_entity_poly.pdbx_seq_one_letter_code
_entity_poly.pdbx_strand_id
1 'polypeptide(L)'
;FSSPSNHRVHHAVNDRYIDRNYGGISMAWDHLFGSYVDETERCVYGTRAPLDSWDPFWANFEVYADLARKSWNEDRWRDKLLVWLMPPGWQPATASGAHWQKPHFEVSQLRRYDPPMTRGGRWFTTVQFVAVLVSATALLWYSPTLPFAEVATWSAAVLAVLWITGAVMQGRMRIAAALGLEALMTGLLVVSMSAGAG
;
A
#
# COMPACT_ATOMS: atom_id res chain seq x y z
N PHE A 1 -3.80 -12.34 28.35
CA PHE A 1 -3.08 -12.57 27.12
C PHE A 1 -3.98 -12.33 25.92
N SER A 2 -3.38 -11.94 24.79
CA SER A 2 -4.10 -11.80 23.53
C SER A 2 -4.50 -13.17 23.00
N SER A 3 -5.73 -13.29 22.53
CA SER A 3 -6.28 -14.50 21.91
C SER A 3 -6.47 -14.29 20.41
N PRO A 4 -6.64 -15.35 19.60
CA PRO A 4 -7.01 -15.19 18.19
C PRO A 4 -8.27 -14.35 17.96
N SER A 5 -9.23 -14.37 18.89
CA SER A 5 -10.42 -13.53 18.85
C SER A 5 -10.07 -12.05 19.01
N ASN A 6 -9.24 -11.70 20.00
CA ASN A 6 -8.79 -10.32 20.20
C ASN A 6 -8.05 -9.77 18.98
N HIS A 7 -7.24 -10.60 18.34
CA HIS A 7 -6.50 -10.25 17.12
C HIS A 7 -7.43 -10.06 15.92
N ARG A 8 -8.48 -10.87 15.79
CA ARG A 8 -9.52 -10.66 14.76
C ARG A 8 -10.22 -9.33 14.93
N VAL A 9 -10.61 -8.97 16.15
CA VAL A 9 -11.20 -7.66 16.48
C VAL A 9 -10.25 -6.53 16.11
N HIS A 10 -8.96 -6.65 16.45
CA HIS A 10 -7.96 -5.64 16.12
C HIS A 10 -7.87 -5.34 14.61
N HIS A 11 -7.99 -6.37 13.78
CA HIS A 11 -7.92 -6.22 12.32
C HIS A 11 -9.26 -5.93 11.63
N ALA A 12 -10.36 -5.88 12.37
CA ALA A 12 -11.68 -5.69 11.79
C ALA A 12 -12.00 -4.22 11.50
N VAL A 13 -12.69 -3.99 10.39
CA VAL A 13 -13.15 -2.65 9.97
C VAL A 13 -14.54 -2.28 10.47
N ASN A 14 -15.23 -3.20 11.14
CA ASN A 14 -16.53 -2.96 11.78
C ASN A 14 -16.45 -1.73 12.71
N ASP A 15 -17.47 -0.89 12.72
CA ASP A 15 -17.50 0.34 13.55
C ASP A 15 -17.24 0.07 15.03
N ARG A 16 -17.76 -1.05 15.53
CA ARG A 16 -17.58 -1.48 16.91
C ARG A 16 -16.13 -1.83 17.25
N TYR A 17 -15.34 -2.30 16.26
CA TYR A 17 -14.00 -2.84 16.45
C TYR A 17 -12.87 -1.88 16.07
N ILE A 18 -13.20 -0.79 15.40
CA ILE A 18 -12.19 0.23 15.03
C ILE A 18 -11.52 0.81 16.28
N ASP A 19 -10.19 0.89 16.24
CA ASP A 19 -9.33 1.38 17.31
C ASP A 19 -9.56 0.62 18.64
N ARG A 20 -9.63 -0.70 18.55
CA ARG A 20 -9.79 -1.61 19.67
C ARG A 20 -8.69 -2.67 19.69
N ASN A 21 -8.47 -3.23 20.88
CA ASN A 21 -7.59 -4.36 21.13
C ASN A 21 -6.17 -4.18 20.59
N TYR A 22 -5.49 -3.10 20.99
CA TYR A 22 -4.12 -2.79 20.55
C TYR A 22 -3.05 -3.68 21.17
N GLY A 23 -3.35 -4.38 22.26
CA GLY A 23 -2.40 -5.20 23.00
C GLY A 23 -1.91 -6.40 22.18
N GLY A 24 -0.62 -6.46 21.88
CA GLY A 24 -0.02 -7.56 21.11
C GLY A 24 0.06 -8.86 21.91
N ILE A 25 0.65 -8.83 23.10
CA ILE A 25 0.82 -10.02 23.97
C ILE A 25 -0.16 -10.00 25.13
N SER A 26 -0.38 -8.84 25.74
CA SER A 26 -1.24 -8.67 26.93
C SER A 26 -2.36 -7.68 26.66
N MET A 27 -3.59 -8.10 26.89
CA MET A 27 -4.78 -7.27 26.83
C MET A 27 -4.97 -6.38 28.07
N ALA A 28 -4.07 -6.46 29.05
CA ALA A 28 -4.14 -5.65 30.28
C ALA A 28 -4.12 -4.14 29.96
N TRP A 29 -3.37 -3.75 28.94
CA TRP A 29 -3.31 -2.36 28.48
C TRP A 29 -4.64 -1.89 27.89
N ASP A 30 -5.30 -2.75 27.10
CA ASP A 30 -6.61 -2.42 26.55
C ASP A 30 -7.69 -2.29 27.63
N HIS A 31 -7.64 -3.13 28.67
CA HIS A 31 -8.51 -2.98 29.83
C HIS A 31 -8.21 -1.70 30.61
N LEU A 32 -6.95 -1.36 30.81
CA LEU A 32 -6.52 -0.16 31.53
C LEU A 32 -6.94 1.13 30.80
N PHE A 33 -6.80 1.16 29.48
CA PHE A 33 -7.10 2.34 28.65
C PHE A 33 -8.53 2.32 28.05
N GLY A 34 -9.34 1.31 28.34
CA GLY A 34 -10.73 1.22 27.88
C GLY A 34 -10.86 0.93 26.38
N SER A 35 -9.82 0.40 25.73
CA SER A 35 -9.83 -0.01 24.31
C SER A 35 -10.20 -1.48 24.10
N TYR A 36 -10.41 -2.26 25.19
CA TYR A 36 -10.80 -3.66 25.09
C TYR A 36 -12.25 -3.83 24.62
N VAL A 37 -12.45 -4.74 23.66
CA VAL A 37 -13.77 -5.16 23.18
C VAL A 37 -13.75 -6.66 22.84
N ASP A 38 -14.77 -7.38 23.29
CA ASP A 38 -14.99 -8.78 22.91
C ASP A 38 -15.52 -8.90 21.47
N GLU A 39 -15.17 -10.00 20.81
CA GLU A 39 -15.73 -10.37 19.50
C GLU A 39 -17.18 -10.84 19.68
N THR A 40 -18.14 -10.03 19.29
CA THR A 40 -19.58 -10.28 19.41
C THR A 40 -20.29 -10.41 18.07
N GLU A 41 -19.67 -9.92 17.01
CA GLU A 41 -20.17 -10.04 15.63
C GLU A 41 -19.04 -10.49 14.70
N ARG A 42 -19.41 -10.95 13.51
CA ARG A 42 -18.43 -11.41 12.53
C ARG A 42 -17.47 -10.29 12.14
N CYS A 43 -16.19 -10.51 12.35
CA CYS A 43 -15.15 -9.60 11.92
C CYS A 43 -15.06 -9.54 10.38
N VAL A 44 -15.03 -8.33 9.83
CA VAL A 44 -14.81 -8.08 8.41
C VAL A 44 -13.50 -7.35 8.25
N TYR A 45 -12.65 -7.83 7.34
CA TYR A 45 -11.28 -7.36 7.18
C TYR A 45 -11.12 -6.53 5.91
N GLY A 46 -10.28 -5.51 5.98
CA GLY A 46 -9.97 -4.61 4.87
C GLY A 46 -9.55 -3.25 5.37
N THR A 47 -9.68 -2.25 4.51
CA THR A 47 -9.47 -0.83 4.86
C THR A 47 -10.72 -0.06 4.55
N ARG A 48 -11.11 0.90 5.40
CA ARG A 48 -12.28 1.76 5.18
C ARG A 48 -12.15 2.68 3.98
N ALA A 49 -10.91 3.02 3.63
CA ALA A 49 -10.56 3.72 2.40
C ALA A 49 -9.63 2.81 1.59
N PRO A 50 -10.17 1.93 0.72
CA PRO A 50 -9.35 1.02 -0.05
C PRO A 50 -8.52 1.80 -1.07
N LEU A 51 -7.29 1.34 -1.30
CA LEU A 51 -6.38 1.93 -2.28
C LEU A 51 -6.90 1.79 -3.72
N ASP A 52 -7.63 0.71 -4.01
CA ASP A 52 -8.16 0.36 -5.35
C ASP A 52 -7.13 0.47 -6.47
N SER A 53 -5.91 0.02 -6.18
CA SER A 53 -4.79 0.08 -7.12
C SER A 53 -3.78 -1.04 -6.87
N TRP A 54 -3.20 -1.58 -7.95
CA TRP A 54 -2.04 -2.47 -7.96
C TRP A 54 -0.75 -1.74 -8.33
N ASP A 55 -0.77 -0.40 -8.39
CA ASP A 55 0.40 0.42 -8.65
C ASP A 55 1.27 0.53 -7.38
N PRO A 56 2.49 0.00 -7.38
CA PRO A 56 3.35 0.00 -6.20
C PRO A 56 3.82 1.41 -5.81
N PHE A 57 3.93 2.33 -6.76
CA PHE A 57 4.29 3.71 -6.45
C PHE A 57 3.10 4.42 -5.79
N TRP A 58 1.91 4.28 -6.38
CA TRP A 58 0.71 4.87 -5.80
C TRP A 58 0.44 4.35 -4.39
N ALA A 59 0.64 3.05 -4.12
CA ALA A 59 0.50 2.45 -2.80
C ALA A 59 1.41 3.09 -1.73
N ASN A 60 2.55 3.63 -2.13
CA ASN A 60 3.49 4.30 -1.22
C ASN A 60 3.27 5.82 -1.11
N PHE A 61 2.64 6.44 -2.10
CA PHE A 61 2.52 7.91 -2.16
C PHE A 61 1.09 8.44 -1.99
N GLU A 62 0.07 7.59 -2.03
CA GLU A 62 -1.34 7.99 -1.98
C GLU A 62 -1.66 8.83 -0.74
N VAL A 63 -1.21 8.42 0.44
CA VAL A 63 -1.43 9.15 1.69
C VAL A 63 -0.80 10.54 1.65
N TYR A 64 0.41 10.65 1.11
CA TYR A 64 1.10 11.95 0.98
C TYR A 64 0.42 12.84 -0.05
N ALA A 65 -0.07 12.27 -1.14
CA ALA A 65 -0.84 13.00 -2.14
C ALA A 65 -2.16 13.53 -1.57
N ASP A 66 -2.82 12.75 -0.71
CA ASP A 66 -4.04 13.18 -0.03
C ASP A 66 -3.76 14.29 1.00
N LEU A 67 -2.70 14.17 1.80
CA LEU A 67 -2.25 15.20 2.71
C LEU A 67 -1.88 16.50 1.96
N ALA A 68 -1.17 16.37 0.84
CA ALA A 68 -0.81 17.52 0.01
C ALA A 68 -2.05 18.23 -0.55
N ARG A 69 -3.03 17.46 -1.02
CA ARG A 69 -4.31 18.00 -1.51
C ARG A 69 -5.10 18.70 -0.40
N LYS A 70 -5.19 18.09 0.79
CA LYS A 70 -5.82 18.69 1.96
C LYS A 70 -5.13 19.99 2.34
N SER A 71 -3.80 19.95 2.49
CA SER A 71 -2.99 21.14 2.80
C SER A 71 -3.19 22.26 1.76
N TRP A 72 -3.21 21.92 0.46
CA TRP A 72 -3.42 22.90 -0.61
C TRP A 72 -4.77 23.61 -0.52
N ASN A 73 -5.81 22.86 -0.16
CA ASN A 73 -7.19 23.34 -0.08
C ASN A 73 -7.50 24.16 1.19
N GLU A 74 -6.61 24.19 2.18
CA GLU A 74 -6.82 25.03 3.36
C GLU A 74 -6.58 26.52 3.04
N ASP A 75 -7.39 27.40 3.62
CA ASP A 75 -7.27 28.86 3.41
C ASP A 75 -6.13 29.47 4.21
N ARG A 76 -5.89 28.95 5.43
CA ARG A 76 -4.92 29.52 6.38
C ARG A 76 -3.58 28.81 6.29
N TRP A 77 -2.50 29.54 6.16
CA TRP A 77 -1.14 28.99 6.14
C TRP A 77 -0.81 28.10 7.35
N ARG A 78 -1.31 28.49 8.53
CA ARG A 78 -1.18 27.66 9.73
C ARG A 78 -1.80 26.28 9.53
N ASP A 79 -2.99 26.22 8.99
CA ASP A 79 -3.74 24.98 8.81
C ASP A 79 -3.10 24.13 7.71
N LYS A 80 -2.54 24.73 6.65
CA LYS A 80 -1.72 24.04 5.66
C LYS A 80 -0.54 23.27 6.28
N LEU A 81 0.12 23.86 7.26
CA LEU A 81 1.22 23.19 7.97
C LEU A 81 0.72 22.16 8.96
N LEU A 82 -0.36 22.46 9.69
CA LEU A 82 -0.91 21.55 10.71
C LEU A 82 -1.42 20.24 10.11
N VAL A 83 -1.92 20.22 8.87
CA VAL A 83 -2.31 18.97 8.17
C VAL A 83 -1.18 17.93 8.17
N TRP A 84 0.09 18.39 8.11
CA TRP A 84 1.27 17.51 8.07
C TRP A 84 1.80 17.10 9.45
N LEU A 85 1.45 17.84 10.49
CA LEU A 85 2.04 17.67 11.83
C LEU A 85 1.06 17.07 12.83
N MET A 86 -0.24 17.17 12.57
CA MET A 86 -1.29 16.70 13.47
C MET A 86 -1.59 15.23 13.28
N PRO A 87 -2.19 14.59 14.29
CA PRO A 87 -2.59 13.18 14.20
C PRO A 87 -3.52 12.90 13.00
N PRO A 88 -3.49 11.66 12.47
CA PRO A 88 -4.41 11.24 11.40
C PRO A 88 -5.87 11.56 11.74
N GLY A 89 -6.60 12.12 10.77
CA GLY A 89 -7.99 12.53 10.95
C GLY A 89 -8.18 13.94 11.51
N TRP A 90 -7.12 14.66 11.87
CA TRP A 90 -7.23 16.06 12.26
C TRP A 90 -7.79 16.93 11.12
N GLN A 91 -8.68 17.85 11.50
CA GLN A 91 -9.25 18.87 10.62
C GLN A 91 -9.20 20.24 11.30
N PRO A 92 -9.00 21.33 10.54
CA PRO A 92 -9.03 22.69 11.08
C PRO A 92 -10.38 23.01 11.73
N ALA A 93 -10.36 23.77 12.81
CA ALA A 93 -11.59 24.19 13.55
C ALA A 93 -12.56 25.01 12.67
N THR A 94 -12.10 25.57 11.57
CA THR A 94 -12.92 26.32 10.60
C THR A 94 -13.78 25.45 9.70
N ALA A 95 -13.47 24.16 9.59
CA ALA A 95 -14.13 23.29 8.62
C ALA A 95 -15.51 22.80 9.07
N SER A 96 -15.83 22.77 10.37
CA SER A 96 -17.14 22.26 10.79
C SER A 96 -17.63 22.65 12.18
N GLY A 97 -16.83 23.29 13.06
CA GLY A 97 -17.23 23.54 14.46
C GLY A 97 -17.60 22.27 15.25
N ALA A 98 -17.59 21.12 14.65
CA ALA A 98 -17.95 19.84 15.24
C ALA A 98 -16.68 19.03 15.56
N HIS A 99 -16.64 18.40 16.73
CA HIS A 99 -15.67 17.33 16.99
C HIS A 99 -15.73 16.32 15.87
N TRP A 100 -14.58 16.00 15.27
CA TRP A 100 -14.48 14.97 14.26
C TRP A 100 -15.10 13.65 14.78
N GLN A 101 -16.19 13.24 14.17
CA GLN A 101 -16.79 11.93 14.41
C GLN A 101 -16.37 11.02 13.28
N LYS A 102 -15.90 9.82 13.63
CA LYS A 102 -15.62 8.80 12.61
C LYS A 102 -16.89 8.58 11.78
N PRO A 103 -16.82 8.70 10.46
CA PRO A 103 -17.99 8.42 9.64
C PRO A 103 -18.46 6.98 9.88
N HIS A 104 -19.77 6.79 9.97
CA HIS A 104 -20.35 5.45 10.04
C HIS A 104 -19.94 4.66 8.82
N PHE A 105 -19.46 3.41 9.02
CA PHE A 105 -18.99 2.55 7.97
C PHE A 105 -19.89 1.33 7.82
N GLU A 106 -20.58 1.28 6.69
CA GLU A 106 -21.39 0.13 6.31
C GLU A 106 -20.51 -1.00 5.76
N VAL A 107 -20.33 -2.05 6.53
CA VAL A 107 -19.52 -3.24 6.17
C VAL A 107 -19.99 -3.86 4.85
N SER A 108 -21.28 -3.76 4.53
CA SER A 108 -21.87 -4.21 3.26
C SER A 108 -21.33 -3.48 2.03
N GLN A 109 -20.75 -2.29 2.19
CA GLN A 109 -20.16 -1.49 1.12
C GLN A 109 -18.71 -1.89 0.81
N LEU A 110 -18.08 -2.69 1.67
CA LEU A 110 -16.72 -3.15 1.45
C LEU A 110 -16.67 -4.06 0.23
N ARG A 111 -16.01 -3.60 -0.81
CA ARG A 111 -15.78 -4.37 -2.04
C ARG A 111 -14.32 -4.71 -2.17
N ARG A 112 -14.07 -5.96 -2.53
CA ARG A 112 -12.72 -6.39 -2.89
C ARG A 112 -12.36 -5.76 -4.24
N TYR A 113 -11.20 -5.11 -4.30
CA TYR A 113 -10.65 -4.64 -5.56
C TYR A 113 -10.15 -5.83 -6.38
N ASP A 114 -10.86 -6.17 -7.43
CA ASP A 114 -10.57 -7.33 -8.31
C ASP A 114 -10.95 -6.97 -9.76
N PRO A 115 -10.12 -6.16 -10.45
CA PRO A 115 -10.37 -5.80 -11.84
C PRO A 115 -10.42 -7.05 -12.73
N PRO A 116 -11.30 -7.08 -13.73
CA PRO A 116 -11.43 -8.23 -14.62
C PRO A 116 -10.15 -8.44 -15.42
N MET A 117 -9.63 -9.68 -15.39
CA MET A 117 -8.39 -10.05 -16.04
C MET A 117 -8.60 -11.25 -16.97
N THR A 118 -8.00 -11.18 -18.18
CA THR A 118 -8.00 -12.30 -19.12
C THR A 118 -7.18 -13.48 -18.57
N ARG A 119 -7.42 -14.69 -19.10
CA ARG A 119 -6.61 -15.88 -18.74
C ARG A 119 -5.11 -15.65 -19.03
N GLY A 120 -4.79 -15.02 -20.19
CA GLY A 120 -3.41 -14.67 -20.54
C GLY A 120 -2.81 -13.66 -19.56
N GLY A 121 -3.60 -12.65 -19.14
CA GLY A 121 -3.18 -11.67 -18.13
C GLY A 121 -2.83 -12.34 -16.79
N ARG A 122 -3.65 -13.27 -16.32
CA ARG A 122 -3.39 -14.02 -15.08
C ARG A 122 -2.09 -14.82 -15.16
N TRP A 123 -1.85 -15.54 -16.25
CA TRP A 123 -0.59 -16.26 -16.45
C TRP A 123 0.61 -15.33 -16.51
N PHE A 124 0.53 -14.26 -17.29
CA PHE A 124 1.58 -13.26 -17.39
C PHE A 124 1.95 -12.70 -16.01
N THR A 125 0.97 -12.21 -15.27
CA THR A 125 1.21 -11.59 -13.94
C THR A 125 1.71 -12.61 -12.91
N THR A 126 1.28 -13.87 -12.99
CA THR A 126 1.81 -14.94 -12.12
C THR A 126 3.28 -15.21 -12.41
N VAL A 127 3.67 -15.31 -13.69
CA VAL A 127 5.07 -15.51 -14.08
C VAL A 127 5.92 -14.31 -13.64
N GLN A 128 5.44 -13.09 -13.87
CA GLN A 128 6.13 -11.87 -13.44
C GLN A 128 6.29 -11.81 -11.93
N PHE A 129 5.27 -12.17 -11.16
CA PHE A 129 5.36 -12.23 -9.70
C PHE A 129 6.47 -13.16 -9.24
N VAL A 130 6.56 -14.37 -9.81
CA VAL A 130 7.62 -15.34 -9.48
C VAL A 130 8.99 -14.78 -9.90
N ALA A 131 9.12 -14.18 -11.07
CA ALA A 131 10.36 -13.57 -11.55
C ALA A 131 10.83 -12.43 -10.63
N VAL A 132 9.91 -11.56 -10.22
CA VAL A 132 10.19 -10.47 -9.26
C VAL A 132 10.61 -11.02 -7.90
N LEU A 133 9.92 -12.04 -7.38
CA LEU A 133 10.28 -12.66 -6.11
C LEU A 133 11.69 -13.24 -6.14
N VAL A 134 12.04 -13.99 -7.19
CA VAL A 134 13.38 -14.55 -7.38
C VAL A 134 14.42 -13.44 -7.52
N SER A 135 14.15 -12.43 -8.36
CA SER A 135 15.03 -11.31 -8.59
C SER A 135 15.28 -10.46 -7.33
N ALA A 136 14.24 -10.16 -6.58
CA ALA A 136 14.36 -9.42 -5.32
C ALA A 136 15.14 -10.22 -4.26
N THR A 137 14.90 -11.53 -4.16
CA THR A 137 15.65 -12.42 -3.26
C THR A 137 17.13 -12.46 -3.63
N ALA A 138 17.44 -12.60 -4.93
CA ALA A 138 18.82 -12.57 -5.43
C ALA A 138 19.48 -11.21 -5.16
N LEU A 139 18.77 -10.11 -5.40
CA LEU A 139 19.26 -8.76 -5.09
C LEU A 139 19.59 -8.61 -3.60
N LEU A 140 18.73 -9.04 -2.70
CA LEU A 140 19.00 -9.02 -1.25
C LEU A 140 20.22 -9.85 -0.88
N TRP A 141 20.39 -11.02 -1.52
CA TRP A 141 21.53 -11.91 -1.26
C TRP A 141 22.86 -11.32 -1.73
N TYR A 142 22.89 -10.71 -2.93
CA TYR A 142 24.12 -10.19 -3.52
C TYR A 142 24.40 -8.72 -3.19
N SER A 143 23.42 -7.94 -2.73
CA SER A 143 23.57 -6.51 -2.47
C SER A 143 24.78 -6.12 -1.61
N PRO A 144 25.23 -6.90 -0.58
CA PRO A 144 26.41 -6.54 0.19
C PRO A 144 27.73 -6.60 -0.61
N THR A 145 27.74 -7.31 -1.74
CA THR A 145 28.95 -7.52 -2.58
C THR A 145 28.96 -6.68 -3.83
N LEU A 146 27.84 -6.03 -4.16
CA LEU A 146 27.66 -5.24 -5.38
C LEU A 146 27.93 -3.75 -5.13
N PRO A 147 28.49 -3.03 -6.14
CA PRO A 147 28.53 -1.58 -6.11
C PRO A 147 27.13 -0.95 -6.00
N PHE A 148 27.03 0.18 -5.31
CA PHE A 148 25.74 0.89 -5.12
C PHE A 148 24.99 1.14 -6.44
N ALA A 149 25.70 1.52 -7.51
CA ALA A 149 25.08 1.78 -8.81
C ALA A 149 24.39 0.53 -9.40
N GLU A 150 24.98 -0.65 -9.21
CA GLU A 150 24.38 -1.90 -9.66
C GLU A 150 23.15 -2.27 -8.82
N VAL A 151 23.24 -2.14 -7.49
CA VAL A 151 22.09 -2.34 -6.59
C VAL A 151 20.96 -1.40 -6.95
N ALA A 152 21.22 -0.12 -7.16
CA ALA A 152 20.24 0.87 -7.54
C ALA A 152 19.60 0.55 -8.90
N THR A 153 20.40 0.15 -9.89
CA THR A 153 19.92 -0.21 -11.23
C THR A 153 19.02 -1.44 -11.17
N TRP A 154 19.45 -2.49 -10.46
CA TRP A 154 18.66 -3.71 -10.29
C TRP A 154 17.36 -3.43 -9.54
N SER A 155 17.41 -2.63 -8.46
CA SER A 155 16.22 -2.20 -7.72
C SER A 155 15.24 -1.45 -8.62
N ALA A 156 15.72 -0.52 -9.43
CA ALA A 156 14.89 0.21 -10.39
C ALA A 156 14.23 -0.71 -11.42
N ALA A 157 14.94 -1.71 -11.91
CA ALA A 157 14.40 -2.71 -12.85
C ALA A 157 13.29 -3.54 -12.18
N VAL A 158 13.50 -4.03 -10.96
CA VAL A 158 12.47 -4.77 -10.18
C VAL A 158 11.22 -3.92 -9.96
N LEU A 159 11.39 -2.65 -9.57
CA LEU A 159 10.28 -1.71 -9.38
C LEU A 159 9.51 -1.44 -10.68
N ALA A 160 10.23 -1.30 -11.80
CA ALA A 160 9.61 -1.12 -13.12
C ALA A 160 8.77 -2.33 -13.53
N VAL A 161 9.28 -3.56 -13.34
CA VAL A 161 8.53 -4.79 -13.62
C VAL A 161 7.31 -4.92 -12.73
N LEU A 162 7.40 -4.56 -11.43
CA LEU A 162 6.25 -4.49 -10.53
C LEU A 162 5.19 -3.52 -11.02
N TRP A 163 5.60 -2.32 -11.46
CA TRP A 163 4.69 -1.33 -12.01
C TRP A 163 4.00 -1.81 -13.29
N ILE A 164 4.75 -2.41 -14.23
CA ILE A 164 4.23 -3.00 -15.46
C ILE A 164 3.20 -4.09 -15.12
N THR A 165 3.55 -4.97 -14.18
CA THR A 165 2.67 -6.05 -13.72
C THR A 165 1.36 -5.46 -13.14
N GLY A 166 1.46 -4.45 -12.28
CA GLY A 166 0.31 -3.74 -11.74
C GLY A 166 -0.56 -3.08 -12.82
N ALA A 167 0.07 -2.47 -13.84
CA ALA A 167 -0.64 -1.85 -14.96
C ALA A 167 -1.40 -2.88 -15.81
N VAL A 168 -0.85 -4.08 -16.02
CA VAL A 168 -1.54 -5.20 -16.70
C VAL A 168 -2.70 -5.70 -15.83
N MET A 169 -2.49 -5.87 -14.52
CA MET A 169 -3.54 -6.30 -13.57
C MET A 169 -4.76 -5.36 -13.56
N GLN A 170 -4.51 -4.07 -13.73
CA GLN A 170 -5.56 -3.04 -13.78
C GLN A 170 -6.19 -2.85 -15.17
N GLY A 171 -5.73 -3.60 -16.18
CA GLY A 171 -6.17 -3.42 -17.57
C GLY A 171 -5.69 -2.13 -18.23
N ARG A 172 -4.75 -1.41 -17.60
CA ARG A 172 -4.17 -0.16 -18.14
C ARG A 172 -3.11 -0.42 -19.22
N MET A 173 -2.54 -1.62 -19.25
CA MET A 173 -1.51 -2.02 -20.21
C MET A 173 -1.83 -3.38 -20.83
N ARG A 174 -1.63 -3.51 -22.15
CA ARG A 174 -1.73 -4.79 -22.87
C ARG A 174 -0.45 -5.60 -22.68
N ILE A 175 -0.55 -6.93 -22.60
CA ILE A 175 0.60 -7.83 -22.42
C ILE A 175 1.69 -7.59 -23.48
N ALA A 176 1.30 -7.39 -24.76
CA ALA A 176 2.26 -7.11 -25.82
C ALA A 176 3.08 -5.83 -25.59
N ALA A 177 2.44 -4.78 -25.07
CA ALA A 177 3.12 -3.54 -24.69
C ALA A 177 4.03 -3.74 -23.47
N ALA A 178 3.59 -4.52 -22.49
CA ALA A 178 4.39 -4.89 -21.33
C ALA A 178 5.69 -5.61 -21.73
N LEU A 179 5.57 -6.66 -22.54
CA LEU A 179 6.72 -7.42 -23.07
C LEU A 179 7.66 -6.56 -23.91
N GLY A 180 7.12 -5.65 -24.75
CA GLY A 180 7.92 -4.71 -25.52
C GLY A 180 8.72 -3.74 -24.65
N LEU A 181 8.12 -3.23 -23.59
CA LEU A 181 8.78 -2.33 -22.64
C LEU A 181 9.88 -3.06 -21.84
N GLU A 182 9.62 -4.28 -21.38
CA GLU A 182 10.59 -5.11 -20.68
C GLU A 182 11.77 -5.48 -21.57
N ALA A 183 11.53 -5.82 -22.84
CA ALA A 183 12.58 -6.10 -23.82
C ALA A 183 13.45 -4.85 -24.07
N LEU A 184 12.84 -3.66 -24.19
CA LEU A 184 13.56 -2.40 -24.33
C LEU A 184 14.44 -2.12 -23.10
N MET A 185 13.88 -2.25 -21.90
CA MET A 185 14.62 -2.06 -20.66
C MET A 185 15.81 -3.01 -20.54
N THR A 186 15.61 -4.29 -20.86
CA THR A 186 16.69 -5.30 -20.86
C THR A 186 17.77 -4.95 -21.88
N GLY A 187 17.39 -4.52 -23.08
CA GLY A 187 18.33 -4.07 -24.11
C GLY A 187 19.17 -2.87 -23.66
N LEU A 188 18.55 -1.87 -23.05
CA LEU A 188 19.25 -0.70 -22.51
C LEU A 188 20.22 -1.07 -21.37
N LEU A 189 19.83 -1.98 -20.49
CA LEU A 189 20.69 -2.48 -19.42
C LEU A 189 21.93 -3.20 -19.97
N VAL A 190 21.75 -4.09 -20.96
CA VAL A 190 22.86 -4.80 -21.60
C VAL A 190 23.84 -3.82 -22.28
N VAL A 191 23.33 -2.83 -23.01
CA VAL A 191 24.15 -1.80 -23.64
C VAL A 191 24.91 -0.96 -22.61
N SER A 192 24.28 -0.55 -21.53
CA SER A 192 24.94 0.24 -20.47
C SER A 192 26.06 -0.55 -19.77
N MET A 193 25.85 -1.83 -19.52
CA MET A 193 26.86 -2.71 -18.92
C MET A 193 28.04 -2.95 -19.85
N SER A 194 27.80 -3.13 -21.15
CA SER A 194 28.86 -3.32 -22.15
C SER A 194 29.70 -2.04 -22.37
N ALA A 195 29.08 -0.86 -22.27
CA ALA A 195 29.78 0.42 -22.41
C ALA A 195 30.63 0.78 -21.17
N GLY A 196 30.27 0.28 -19.97
CA GLY A 196 31.05 0.48 -18.75
C GLY A 196 32.20 -0.50 -18.53
N ALA A 197 32.29 -1.57 -19.36
CA ALA A 197 33.34 -2.60 -19.28
C ALA A 197 34.54 -2.33 -20.20
N GLY A 198 34.52 -1.24 -21.00
CA GLY A 198 35.63 -0.78 -21.87
C GLY A 198 36.27 0.47 -21.30
#